data_7bafdc62dd406cf0e35b3dbee70e43bb
#
_entry.id   7bafdc62dd406cf0e35b3dbee70e43bb
#
_cell.length_a   1.000
_cell.length_b   1.000
_cell.length_c   1.000
_cell.angle_alpha   90.00
_cell.angle_beta   90.00
_cell.angle_gamma   90.00
#
_symmetry.space_group_name_H-M   'P 1'
#
loop_
_entity.id
_entity.type
_entity.pdbx_description
1 polymer ?
#
loop_
_entity_poly.entity_id
_entity_poly.type
_entity_poly.pdbx_seq_one_letter_code
_entity_poly.pdbx_strand_id
1 'polypeptide(L)'
;GTMLVKIKSNDAKEAEVMGALNIGNWTSIVLVAISCFGLVTWMLPETMKMEFFGEGILEISSMRVFYATLVGLVVGAVISSVTEYYTGLGKSPILKIVQQSSTGAGTNIIAGLATGMISTFPSVLLFAGAIWASYAFAGFYGVALSASAMMATTAMQLAIDAFGPISDNAG
;
A
#
# COMPACT_ATOMS: atom_id res chain seq x y z
N GLY A 1 1.00 -14.38 -5.87
CA GLY A 1 1.94 -13.33 -6.33
C GLY A 1 3.34 -13.89 -6.57
N THR A 2 3.99 -14.48 -5.59
CA THR A 2 5.40 -14.93 -5.64
C THR A 2 5.73 -15.91 -6.78
N MET A 3 4.82 -16.79 -7.15
CA MET A 3 5.04 -17.74 -8.26
C MET A 3 5.11 -17.07 -9.64
N LEU A 4 4.66 -15.83 -9.77
CA LEU A 4 4.68 -15.06 -11.01
C LEU A 4 5.89 -14.15 -11.13
N VAL A 5 6.66 -14.01 -10.05
CA VAL A 5 7.91 -13.24 -10.04
C VAL A 5 9.00 -14.11 -10.67
N LYS A 6 9.41 -13.77 -11.89
CA LYS A 6 10.48 -14.46 -12.62
C LYS A 6 11.50 -13.44 -13.11
N ILE A 7 12.77 -13.72 -12.83
CA ILE A 7 13.92 -12.98 -13.35
C ILE A 7 14.46 -13.77 -14.55
N LYS A 8 14.76 -13.08 -15.63
CA LYS A 8 15.18 -13.72 -16.89
C LYS A 8 16.66 -14.13 -16.95
N SER A 9 17.51 -13.55 -16.10
CA SER A 9 18.95 -13.78 -16.09
C SER A 9 19.53 -13.65 -14.68
N ASN A 10 20.61 -14.37 -14.39
CA ASN A 10 21.38 -14.22 -13.14
C ASN A 10 22.14 -12.88 -13.08
N ASP A 11 22.32 -12.20 -14.21
CA ASP A 11 22.93 -10.87 -14.32
C ASP A 11 21.90 -9.75 -14.41
N ALA A 12 20.69 -9.98 -13.87
CA ALA A 12 19.61 -9.00 -13.91
C ALA A 12 19.98 -7.73 -13.14
N LYS A 13 19.75 -6.58 -13.78
CA LYS A 13 19.95 -5.27 -13.15
C LYS A 13 18.90 -5.04 -12.07
N GLU A 14 19.23 -4.26 -11.04
CA GLU A 14 18.32 -3.91 -9.94
C GLU A 14 16.93 -3.44 -10.41
N ALA A 15 16.87 -2.63 -11.47
CA ALA A 15 15.61 -2.18 -12.07
C ALA A 15 14.73 -3.33 -12.61
N GLU A 16 15.32 -4.42 -13.10
CA GLU A 16 14.58 -5.60 -13.60
C GLU A 16 14.02 -6.40 -12.43
N VAL A 17 14.78 -6.50 -11.35
CA VAL A 17 14.36 -7.17 -10.10
C VAL A 17 13.19 -6.42 -9.48
N MET A 18 13.31 -5.10 -9.33
CA MET A 18 12.22 -4.24 -8.81
C MET A 18 10.98 -4.32 -9.70
N GLY A 19 11.15 -4.36 -11.04
CA GLY A 19 10.04 -4.55 -11.96
C GLY A 19 9.32 -5.87 -11.76
N ALA A 20 10.06 -6.97 -11.56
CA ALA A 20 9.49 -8.29 -11.30
C ALA A 20 8.74 -8.34 -9.95
N LEU A 21 9.30 -7.72 -8.91
CA LEU A 21 8.65 -7.60 -7.60
C LEU A 21 7.37 -6.78 -7.67
N ASN A 22 7.36 -5.67 -8.40
CA ASN A 22 6.17 -4.85 -8.63
C ASN A 22 5.06 -5.63 -9.36
N ILE A 23 5.39 -6.44 -10.36
CA ILE A 23 4.41 -7.32 -11.01
C ILE A 23 3.81 -8.30 -9.99
N GLY A 24 4.62 -8.88 -9.13
CA GLY A 24 4.15 -9.75 -8.03
C GLY A 24 3.19 -9.03 -7.08
N ASN A 25 3.52 -7.79 -6.71
CA ASN A 25 2.69 -6.96 -5.84
C ASN A 25 1.32 -6.65 -6.48
N TRP A 26 1.31 -6.12 -7.70
CA TRP A 26 0.06 -5.82 -8.42
C TRP A 26 -0.80 -7.05 -8.65
N THR A 27 -0.19 -8.18 -9.00
CA THR A 27 -0.90 -9.45 -9.15
C THR A 27 -1.53 -9.90 -7.83
N SER A 28 -0.80 -9.73 -6.71
CA SER A 28 -1.33 -10.06 -5.37
C SER A 28 -2.53 -9.19 -5.02
N ILE A 29 -2.51 -7.89 -5.31
CA ILE A 29 -3.62 -6.97 -5.07
C ILE A 29 -4.85 -7.42 -5.84
N VAL A 30 -4.72 -7.75 -7.13
CA VAL A 30 -5.83 -8.23 -7.97
C VAL A 30 -6.40 -9.55 -7.44
N LEU A 31 -5.54 -10.50 -7.07
CA LEU A 31 -5.99 -11.79 -6.50
C LEU A 31 -6.71 -11.59 -5.16
N VAL A 32 -6.23 -10.71 -4.30
CA VAL A 32 -6.90 -10.38 -3.04
C VAL A 32 -8.27 -9.74 -3.31
N ALA A 33 -8.37 -8.80 -4.27
CA ALA A 33 -9.64 -8.17 -4.62
C ALA A 33 -10.68 -9.21 -5.10
N ILE A 34 -10.27 -10.15 -5.97
CA ILE A 34 -11.13 -11.24 -6.44
C ILE A 34 -11.55 -12.16 -5.28
N SER A 35 -10.60 -12.51 -4.42
CA SER A 35 -10.87 -13.34 -3.24
C SER A 35 -11.84 -12.66 -2.27
N CYS A 36 -11.66 -11.37 -2.02
CA CYS A 36 -12.57 -10.59 -1.18
C CYS A 36 -13.97 -10.52 -1.78
N PHE A 37 -14.10 -10.34 -3.09
CA PHE A 37 -15.40 -10.40 -3.76
C PHE A 37 -16.08 -11.73 -3.55
N GLY A 38 -15.36 -12.84 -3.78
CA GLY A 38 -15.88 -14.19 -3.56
C GLY A 38 -16.30 -14.46 -2.11
N LEU A 39 -15.46 -14.05 -1.14
CA LEU A 39 -15.77 -14.21 0.29
C LEU A 39 -16.97 -13.37 0.72
N VAL A 40 -17.06 -12.13 0.29
CA VAL A 40 -18.17 -11.23 0.62
C VAL A 40 -19.48 -11.78 0.08
N THR A 41 -19.50 -12.25 -1.17
CA THR A 41 -20.73 -12.80 -1.79
C THR A 41 -21.12 -14.17 -1.24
N TRP A 42 -20.16 -14.95 -0.75
CA TRP A 42 -20.42 -16.28 -0.20
C TRP A 42 -20.78 -16.26 1.29
N MET A 43 -20.10 -15.42 2.08
CA MET A 43 -20.23 -15.44 3.55
C MET A 43 -21.23 -14.41 4.09
N LEU A 44 -21.43 -13.28 3.41
CA LEU A 44 -22.29 -12.22 3.90
C LEU A 44 -23.69 -12.30 3.29
N PRO A 45 -24.76 -12.11 4.08
CA PRO A 45 -26.10 -11.94 3.56
C PRO A 45 -26.20 -10.68 2.70
N GLU A 46 -27.16 -10.62 1.78
CA GLU A 46 -27.34 -9.48 0.87
C GLU A 46 -27.44 -8.14 1.62
N THR A 47 -28.12 -8.14 2.77
CA THR A 47 -28.24 -7.00 3.67
C THR A 47 -28.01 -7.40 5.10
N MET A 48 -27.26 -6.60 5.83
CA MET A 48 -26.97 -6.77 7.25
C MET A 48 -27.49 -5.55 8.01
N LYS A 49 -28.09 -5.82 9.18
CA LYS A 49 -28.46 -4.77 10.12
C LYS A 49 -27.39 -4.72 11.21
N MET A 50 -26.71 -3.60 11.28
CA MET A 50 -25.68 -3.37 12.29
C MET A 50 -26.06 -2.15 13.14
N GLU A 51 -25.96 -2.31 14.44
CA GLU A 51 -26.14 -1.22 15.39
C GLU A 51 -24.77 -0.60 15.67
N PHE A 52 -24.63 0.67 15.33
CA PHE A 52 -23.41 1.43 15.62
C PHE A 52 -23.66 2.42 16.74
N PHE A 53 -22.67 2.55 17.61
CA PHE A 53 -22.73 3.42 18.77
C PHE A 53 -22.99 4.88 18.32
N GLY A 54 -24.17 5.40 18.66
CA GLY A 54 -24.58 6.79 18.34
C GLY A 54 -25.30 7.00 17.01
N GLU A 55 -25.37 6.01 16.11
CA GLU A 55 -25.99 6.15 14.78
C GLU A 55 -27.26 5.29 14.60
N GLY A 56 -27.58 4.43 15.58
CA GLY A 56 -28.69 3.50 15.49
C GLY A 56 -28.42 2.32 14.54
N ILE A 57 -29.49 1.69 14.03
CA ILE A 57 -29.41 0.52 13.17
C ILE A 57 -29.21 0.98 11.71
N LEU A 58 -28.07 0.64 11.13
CA LEU A 58 -27.78 0.85 9.71
C LEU A 58 -27.96 -0.45 8.93
N GLU A 59 -28.65 -0.36 7.80
CA GLU A 59 -28.75 -1.46 6.83
C GLU A 59 -27.61 -1.33 5.80
N ILE A 60 -26.70 -2.30 5.81
CA ILE A 60 -25.52 -2.31 4.95
C ILE A 60 -25.63 -3.50 4.00
N SER A 61 -25.52 -3.23 2.70
CA SER A 61 -25.44 -4.27 1.68
C SER A 61 -24.02 -4.87 1.64
N SER A 62 -23.93 -6.18 1.36
CA SER A 62 -22.68 -6.90 1.16
C SER A 62 -21.79 -6.22 0.11
N MET A 63 -22.36 -5.67 -0.95
CA MET A 63 -21.63 -4.94 -1.97
C MET A 63 -20.99 -3.63 -1.45
N ARG A 64 -21.63 -2.94 -0.52
CA ARG A 64 -21.03 -1.76 0.14
C ARG A 64 -19.82 -2.14 0.98
N VAL A 65 -19.88 -3.31 1.61
CA VAL A 65 -18.75 -3.88 2.36
C VAL A 65 -17.59 -4.19 1.41
N PHE A 66 -17.87 -4.80 0.26
CA PHE A 66 -16.85 -5.04 -0.77
C PHE A 66 -16.21 -3.73 -1.27
N TYR A 67 -17.00 -2.68 -1.53
CA TYR A 67 -16.44 -1.39 -1.94
C TYR A 67 -15.55 -0.76 -0.86
N ALA A 68 -15.92 -0.86 0.41
CA ALA A 68 -15.07 -0.41 1.51
C ALA A 68 -13.74 -1.17 1.56
N THR A 69 -13.78 -2.50 1.36
CA THR A 69 -12.58 -3.34 1.26
C THR A 69 -11.70 -2.94 0.07
N LEU A 70 -12.31 -2.68 -1.07
CA LEU A 70 -11.61 -2.25 -2.28
C LEU A 70 -10.93 -0.88 -2.11
N VAL A 71 -11.55 0.05 -1.39
CA VAL A 71 -10.93 1.34 -1.02
C VAL A 71 -9.63 1.09 -0.26
N GLY A 72 -9.63 0.19 0.73
CA GLY A 72 -8.42 -0.17 1.47
C GLY A 72 -7.30 -0.72 0.58
N LEU A 73 -7.61 -1.68 -0.29
CA LEU A 73 -6.64 -2.25 -1.23
C LEU A 73 -6.05 -1.19 -2.17
N VAL A 74 -6.89 -0.35 -2.76
CA VAL A 74 -6.45 0.71 -3.69
C VAL A 74 -5.59 1.73 -2.98
N VAL A 75 -6.02 2.22 -1.81
CA VAL A 75 -5.27 3.21 -1.05
C VAL A 75 -3.94 2.63 -0.55
N GLY A 76 -3.91 1.37 -0.10
CA GLY A 76 -2.67 0.68 0.26
C GLY A 76 -1.67 0.62 -0.91
N ALA A 77 -2.15 0.28 -2.11
CA ALA A 77 -1.32 0.27 -3.32
C ALA A 77 -0.79 1.66 -3.69
N VAL A 78 -1.63 2.69 -3.59
CA VAL A 78 -1.22 4.08 -3.88
C VAL A 78 -0.21 4.57 -2.86
N ILE A 79 -0.39 4.31 -1.56
CA ILE A 79 0.58 4.66 -0.52
C ILE A 79 1.93 3.99 -0.79
N SER A 80 1.94 2.69 -1.14
CA SER A 80 3.16 1.98 -1.50
C SER A 80 3.88 2.65 -2.68
N SER A 81 3.15 3.04 -3.72
CA SER A 81 3.72 3.74 -4.88
C SER A 81 4.25 5.14 -4.53
N VAL A 82 3.56 5.87 -3.65
CA VAL A 82 4.01 7.17 -3.15
C VAL A 82 5.31 7.01 -2.33
N THR A 83 5.36 6.01 -1.46
CA THR A 83 6.56 5.72 -0.67
C THR A 83 7.73 5.35 -1.58
N GLU A 84 7.53 4.47 -2.55
CA GLU A 84 8.55 4.12 -3.56
C GLU A 84 9.08 5.36 -4.31
N TYR A 85 8.21 6.32 -4.65
CA TYR A 85 8.65 7.56 -5.29
C TYR A 85 9.59 8.38 -4.41
N TYR A 86 9.34 8.45 -3.09
CA TYR A 86 10.16 9.24 -2.18
C TYR A 86 11.43 8.52 -1.70
N THR A 87 11.49 7.19 -1.78
CA THR A 87 12.60 6.37 -1.25
C THR A 87 13.37 5.62 -2.34
N GLY A 88 12.82 5.51 -3.56
CA GLY A 88 13.41 4.71 -4.63
C GLY A 88 14.66 5.32 -5.24
N LEU A 89 15.62 4.47 -5.56
CA LEU A 89 16.85 4.85 -6.26
C LEU A 89 16.56 5.55 -7.59
N GLY A 90 17.32 6.60 -7.88
CA GLY A 90 17.19 7.38 -9.09
C GLY A 90 15.95 8.30 -9.16
N LYS A 91 15.11 8.31 -8.13
CA LYS A 91 13.97 9.22 -8.05
C LYS A 91 14.40 10.64 -7.61
N SER A 92 13.68 11.64 -8.11
CA SER A 92 14.01 13.06 -7.87
C SER A 92 14.22 13.42 -6.38
N PRO A 93 13.40 12.94 -5.42
CA PRO A 93 13.63 13.28 -4.01
C PRO A 93 14.98 12.76 -3.50
N ILE A 94 15.34 11.53 -3.85
CA ILE A 94 16.63 10.93 -3.44
C ILE A 94 17.81 11.62 -4.12
N LEU A 95 17.70 11.91 -5.42
CA LEU A 95 18.77 12.64 -6.15
C LEU A 95 19.05 14.01 -5.54
N LYS A 96 18.04 14.72 -5.03
CA LYS A 96 18.23 15.98 -4.32
C LYS A 96 19.03 15.79 -3.01
N ILE A 97 18.76 14.73 -2.25
CA ILE A 97 19.52 14.41 -1.04
C ILE A 97 20.98 14.09 -1.39
N VAL A 98 21.20 13.28 -2.41
CA VAL A 98 22.55 12.95 -2.90
C VAL A 98 23.31 14.22 -3.33
N GLN A 99 22.66 15.13 -4.04
CA GLN A 99 23.26 16.41 -4.43
C GLN A 99 23.64 17.26 -3.22
N GLN A 100 22.84 17.27 -2.16
CA GLN A 100 23.13 18.01 -0.93
C GLN A 100 24.27 17.37 -0.12
N SER A 101 24.57 16.09 -0.31
CA SER A 101 25.70 15.44 0.37
C SER A 101 27.06 16.03 0.01
N SER A 102 27.17 16.63 -1.19
CA SER A 102 28.39 17.33 -1.61
C SER A 102 28.64 18.66 -0.89
N THR A 103 27.61 19.22 -0.25
CA THR A 103 27.70 20.52 0.45
C THR A 103 27.99 20.38 1.94
N GLY A 104 27.95 19.18 2.50
CA GLY A 104 28.28 18.85 3.87
C GLY A 104 27.26 17.99 4.60
N ALA A 105 27.67 17.40 5.72
CA ALA A 105 26.83 16.48 6.51
C ALA A 105 25.55 17.16 7.05
N GLY A 106 25.64 18.40 7.53
CA GLY A 106 24.50 19.12 8.08
C GLY A 106 23.40 19.37 7.04
N THR A 107 23.76 19.82 5.84
CA THR A 107 22.83 20.05 4.73
C THR A 107 22.18 18.75 4.24
N ASN A 108 22.94 17.66 4.22
CA ASN A 108 22.43 16.35 3.84
C ASN A 108 21.38 15.84 4.83
N ILE A 109 21.64 15.95 6.14
CA ILE A 109 20.67 15.57 7.18
C ILE A 109 19.39 16.39 7.08
N ILE A 110 19.50 17.71 6.89
CA ILE A 110 18.34 18.59 6.73
C ILE A 110 17.54 18.22 5.48
N ALA A 111 18.21 17.96 4.36
CA ALA A 111 17.54 17.55 3.12
C ALA A 111 16.80 16.22 3.27
N GLY A 112 17.41 15.24 3.95
CA GLY A 112 16.78 13.96 4.25
C GLY A 112 15.55 14.11 5.13
N LEU A 113 15.66 14.86 6.23
CA LEU A 113 14.56 15.15 7.14
C LEU A 113 13.41 15.89 6.43
N ALA A 114 13.73 16.92 5.64
CA ALA A 114 12.72 17.67 4.88
C ALA A 114 11.99 16.77 3.87
N THR A 115 12.71 15.91 3.14
CA THR A 115 12.10 14.96 2.21
C THR A 115 11.20 13.96 2.94
N GLY A 116 11.63 13.44 4.10
CA GLY A 116 10.83 12.56 4.93
C GLY A 116 9.53 13.23 5.40
N MET A 117 9.61 14.47 5.88
CA MET A 117 8.40 15.23 6.30
C MET A 117 7.44 15.49 5.13
N ILE A 118 7.96 15.83 3.95
CA ILE A 118 7.13 16.06 2.76
C ILE A 118 6.44 14.76 2.32
N SER A 119 7.12 13.63 2.41
CA SER A 119 6.59 12.32 1.99
C SER A 119 5.40 11.83 2.84
N THR A 120 5.28 12.32 4.08
CA THR A 120 4.15 11.95 4.95
C THR A 120 2.83 12.61 4.53
N PHE A 121 2.89 13.80 3.94
CA PHE A 121 1.70 14.58 3.60
C PHE A 121 0.72 13.85 2.65
N PRO A 122 1.15 13.34 1.47
CA PRO A 122 0.24 12.59 0.61
C PRO A 122 -0.30 11.32 1.27
N SER A 123 0.50 10.63 2.07
CA SER A 123 0.07 9.43 2.79
C SER A 123 -1.03 9.73 3.81
N VAL A 124 -0.90 10.83 4.58
CA VAL A 124 -1.93 11.26 5.53
C VAL A 124 -3.25 11.60 4.82
N LEU A 125 -3.19 12.31 3.68
CA LEU A 125 -4.39 12.63 2.89
C LEU A 125 -5.06 11.36 2.35
N LEU A 126 -4.29 10.38 1.88
CA LEU A 126 -4.81 9.10 1.40
C LEU A 126 -5.48 8.31 2.53
N PHE A 127 -4.90 8.27 3.72
CA PHE A 127 -5.51 7.64 4.89
C PHE A 127 -6.82 8.33 5.28
N ALA A 128 -6.83 9.66 5.36
CA ALA A 128 -8.04 10.42 5.68
C ALA A 128 -9.15 10.15 4.66
N GLY A 129 -8.81 10.15 3.37
CA GLY A 129 -9.73 9.82 2.28
C GLY A 129 -10.24 8.38 2.35
N ALA A 130 -9.37 7.42 2.69
CA ALA A 130 -9.76 6.02 2.88
C ALA A 130 -10.74 5.84 4.03
N ILE A 131 -10.48 6.46 5.17
CA ILE A 131 -11.38 6.42 6.33
C ILE A 131 -12.73 7.01 5.97
N TRP A 132 -12.74 8.19 5.37
CA TRP A 132 -13.98 8.86 4.96
C TRP A 132 -14.79 8.03 3.96
N ALA A 133 -14.16 7.53 2.90
CA ALA A 133 -14.83 6.75 1.87
C ALA A 133 -15.34 5.41 2.42
N SER A 134 -14.53 4.69 3.19
CA SER A 134 -14.91 3.40 3.78
C SER A 134 -16.05 3.55 4.78
N TYR A 135 -16.03 4.63 5.55
CA TYR A 135 -17.13 4.97 6.46
C TYR A 135 -18.42 5.26 5.71
N ALA A 136 -18.36 6.03 4.61
CA ALA A 136 -19.53 6.33 3.78
C ALA A 136 -20.15 5.07 3.14
N PHE A 137 -19.37 4.04 2.87
CA PHE A 137 -19.87 2.77 2.35
C PHE A 137 -20.51 1.89 3.41
N ALA A 138 -19.85 1.65 4.54
CA ALA A 138 -20.25 0.64 5.50
C ALA A 138 -19.96 1.04 6.97
N GLY A 139 -19.98 2.33 7.30
CA GLY A 139 -19.76 2.83 8.65
C GLY A 139 -18.41 2.38 9.24
N PHE A 140 -18.31 2.23 10.55
CA PHE A 140 -17.10 1.77 11.23
C PHE A 140 -16.68 0.35 10.83
N TYR A 141 -17.63 -0.51 10.47
CA TYR A 141 -17.34 -1.84 9.96
C TYR A 141 -16.56 -1.77 8.62
N GLY A 142 -16.97 -0.88 7.72
CA GLY A 142 -16.26 -0.61 6.48
C GLY A 142 -14.84 -0.11 6.71
N VAL A 143 -14.63 0.78 7.69
CA VAL A 143 -13.28 1.28 8.04
C VAL A 143 -12.40 0.15 8.54
N ALA A 144 -12.92 -0.72 9.43
CA ALA A 144 -12.16 -1.86 9.95
C ALA A 144 -11.76 -2.85 8.84
N LEU A 145 -12.68 -3.16 7.91
CA LEU A 145 -12.39 -4.04 6.77
C LEU A 145 -11.43 -3.39 5.77
N SER A 146 -11.56 -2.10 5.52
CA SER A 146 -10.63 -1.35 4.69
C SER A 146 -9.20 -1.41 5.24
N ALA A 147 -9.04 -1.18 6.55
CA ALA A 147 -7.75 -1.31 7.23
C ALA A 147 -7.17 -2.72 7.14
N SER A 148 -8.00 -3.75 7.36
CA SER A 148 -7.60 -5.15 7.21
C SER A 148 -7.18 -5.48 5.77
N ALA A 149 -7.89 -4.94 4.79
CA ALA A 149 -7.58 -5.14 3.38
C ALA A 149 -6.24 -4.47 2.96
N MET A 150 -5.92 -3.30 3.51
CA MET A 150 -4.59 -2.68 3.32
C MET A 150 -3.47 -3.61 3.75
N MET A 151 -3.68 -4.38 4.82
CA MET A 151 -2.67 -5.33 5.34
C MET A 151 -2.63 -6.65 4.57
N ALA A 152 -3.57 -6.95 3.71
CA ALA A 152 -3.64 -8.24 3.00
C ALA A 152 -2.46 -8.47 2.04
N THR A 153 -1.81 -7.42 1.57
CA THR A 153 -0.63 -7.48 0.70
C THR A 153 0.69 -7.29 1.44
N THR A 154 0.66 -7.13 2.76
CA THR A 154 1.84 -6.81 3.60
C THR A 154 2.96 -7.84 3.43
N ALA A 155 2.65 -9.13 3.29
CA ALA A 155 3.66 -10.16 3.09
C ALA A 155 4.50 -9.91 1.84
N MET A 156 3.88 -9.46 0.74
CA MET A 156 4.61 -9.14 -0.49
C MET A 156 5.39 -7.84 -0.36
N GLN A 157 4.84 -6.85 0.32
CA GLN A 157 5.52 -5.57 0.59
C GLN A 157 6.75 -5.79 1.48
N LEU A 158 6.63 -6.58 2.55
CA LEU A 158 7.77 -6.95 3.41
C LEU A 158 8.85 -7.73 2.64
N ALA A 159 8.47 -8.57 1.68
CA ALA A 159 9.44 -9.27 0.84
C ALA A 159 10.23 -8.28 -0.05
N ILE A 160 9.59 -7.24 -0.56
CA ILE A 160 10.23 -6.16 -1.32
C ILE A 160 11.17 -5.36 -0.42
N ASP A 161 10.72 -4.99 0.77
CA ASP A 161 11.51 -4.22 1.73
C ASP A 161 12.73 -5.01 2.25
N ALA A 162 12.59 -6.33 2.44
CA ALA A 162 13.67 -7.20 2.87
C ALA A 162 14.72 -7.46 1.77
N PHE A 163 14.35 -7.31 0.52
CA PHE A 163 15.26 -7.51 -0.61
C PHE A 163 16.45 -6.54 -0.58
N GLY A 164 16.23 -5.26 -0.24
CA GLY A 164 17.28 -4.25 -0.15
C GLY A 164 18.42 -4.67 0.79
N PRO A 165 18.17 -4.89 2.09
CA PRO A 165 19.20 -5.33 3.04
C PRO A 165 19.87 -6.65 2.67
N ILE A 166 19.16 -7.60 2.04
CA ILE A 166 19.76 -8.86 1.58
C ILE A 166 20.72 -8.59 0.43
N SER A 167 20.34 -7.76 -0.53
CA SER A 167 21.16 -7.36 -1.66
C SER A 167 22.43 -6.63 -1.20
N ASP A 168 22.28 -5.67 -0.28
CA ASP A 168 23.40 -4.89 0.27
C ASP A 168 24.40 -5.76 1.02
N ASN A 169 23.95 -6.82 1.72
CA ASN A 169 24.82 -7.73 2.42
C ASN A 169 25.46 -8.80 1.51
N ALA A 170 24.93 -9.01 0.32
CA ALA A 170 25.45 -9.98 -0.65
C ALA A 170 26.50 -9.39 -1.59
N GLY A 171 26.57 -8.08 -1.72
CA GLY A 171 27.57 -7.33 -2.52
C GLY A 171 28.73 -6.87 -1.70
#